data_12bca1140eecd41c398759755c1ccf9e
#
_entry.id   12bca1140eecd41c398759755c1ccf9e
#
_cell.length_a   1.000
_cell.length_b   1.000
_cell.length_c   1.000
_cell.angle_alpha   90.00
_cell.angle_beta   90.00
_cell.angle_gamma   90.00
#
_symmetry.space_group_name_H-M   'P 1'
#
loop_
_entity.id
_entity.type
_entity.pdbx_description
1 polymer ?
#
loop_
_entity_poly.entity_id
_entity_poly.type
_entity_poly.pdbx_seq_one_letter_code
_entity_poly.pdbx_strand_id
1 'polypeptide(L)'
;MDSLSNLLTVALPLWKAKPIAWLALESLCRQETTTPWELVIAEENDPGAFGPDALADYEERLFAAGCTTVYYKPLSQWIPLGEKWRVLAEMADPASLGFLLQAADCYSPPRRLEVTGTLLRGGADWVQGDKHILYDLRTRKTVLYDARSVGQTGSDMATRTEYVRQLPPNGPRRYVDKWLLDNVKSVASAKSGFRLAWDSENWQHAINVNGVNTISNRAAMFAHPSGAFSPYPLPLDSIVPHDVAERLRCA
;
A
#
# COMPACT_ATOMS: atom_id res chain seq x y z
N MET A 1 -16.65 -16.22 -22.66
CA MET A 1 -15.62 -16.04 -21.60
C MET A 1 -15.32 -14.56 -21.61
N ASP A 2 -15.92 -13.85 -20.65
CA ASP A 2 -15.67 -12.43 -20.49
C ASP A 2 -14.18 -12.23 -20.24
N SER A 3 -13.53 -11.39 -21.03
CA SER A 3 -12.15 -11.01 -20.82
C SER A 3 -12.11 -10.32 -19.45
N LEU A 4 -11.71 -11.07 -18.41
CA LEU A 4 -11.44 -10.46 -17.11
C LEU A 4 -10.51 -9.28 -17.37
N SER A 5 -10.94 -8.10 -17.02
CA SER A 5 -10.12 -6.90 -17.08
C SER A 5 -8.81 -7.20 -16.34
N ASN A 6 -7.69 -6.86 -16.95
CA ASN A 6 -6.37 -6.96 -16.30
C ASN A 6 -6.04 -5.71 -15.48
N LEU A 7 -6.96 -4.75 -15.42
CA LEU A 7 -6.76 -3.49 -14.70
C LEU A 7 -6.56 -3.73 -13.20
N LEU A 8 -5.59 -3.04 -12.61
CA LEU A 8 -5.38 -3.00 -11.17
C LEU A 8 -5.74 -1.61 -10.64
N THR A 9 -6.34 -1.54 -9.47
CA THR A 9 -6.58 -0.29 -8.75
C THR A 9 -5.56 -0.13 -7.63
N VAL A 10 -4.76 0.91 -7.67
CA VAL A 10 -3.92 1.34 -6.55
C VAL A 10 -4.70 2.34 -5.71
N ALA A 11 -4.95 2.02 -4.46
CA ALA A 11 -5.72 2.83 -3.54
C ALA A 11 -4.81 3.51 -2.52
N LEU A 12 -4.83 4.84 -2.48
CA LEU A 12 -3.96 5.68 -1.65
C LEU A 12 -4.81 6.56 -0.71
N PRO A 13 -5.06 6.13 0.52
CA PRO A 13 -5.68 6.97 1.55
C PRO A 13 -4.67 7.96 2.10
N LEU A 14 -4.97 9.24 2.08
CA LEU A 14 -4.14 10.29 2.63
C LEU A 14 -4.81 10.93 3.85
N TRP A 15 -4.01 11.28 4.86
CA TRP A 15 -4.41 12.08 6.02
C TRP A 15 -3.20 12.83 6.55
N LYS A 16 -3.23 14.17 6.46
CA LYS A 16 -2.09 15.04 6.86
C LYS A 16 -0.77 14.56 6.26
N ALA A 17 -0.84 14.06 5.03
CA ALA A 17 0.23 13.31 4.40
C ALA A 17 1.21 14.20 3.60
N LYS A 18 0.99 15.53 3.57
CA LYS A 18 1.84 16.48 2.83
C LYS A 18 3.34 16.25 3.00
N PRO A 19 3.86 15.95 4.22
CA PRO A 19 5.30 15.74 4.40
C PRO A 19 5.83 14.44 3.80
N ILE A 20 4.96 13.43 3.53
CA ILE A 20 5.42 12.07 3.21
C ILE A 20 4.76 11.43 1.97
N ALA A 21 3.60 11.92 1.50
CA ALA A 21 2.87 11.31 0.37
C ALA A 21 3.71 11.21 -0.92
N TRP A 22 4.70 12.10 -1.06
CA TRP A 22 5.66 12.06 -2.15
C TRP A 22 6.37 10.69 -2.25
N LEU A 23 6.59 10.00 -1.14
CA LEU A 23 7.28 8.71 -1.12
C LEU A 23 6.49 7.62 -1.85
N ALA A 24 5.19 7.54 -1.56
CA ALA A 24 4.29 6.63 -2.26
C ALA A 24 4.23 6.95 -3.76
N LEU A 25 4.05 8.23 -4.11
CA LEU A 25 3.96 8.67 -5.50
C LEU A 25 5.26 8.43 -6.28
N GLU A 26 6.44 8.70 -5.68
CA GLU A 26 7.73 8.35 -6.29
C GLU A 26 7.84 6.85 -6.58
N SER A 27 7.37 6.00 -5.68
CA SER A 27 7.40 4.55 -5.91
C SER A 27 6.44 4.12 -7.03
N LEU A 28 5.29 4.77 -7.16
CA LEU A 28 4.32 4.50 -8.20
C LEU A 28 4.79 5.00 -9.58
N CYS A 29 5.48 6.14 -9.65
CA CYS A 29 6.12 6.63 -10.87
C CYS A 29 7.26 5.73 -11.39
N ARG A 30 7.72 4.78 -10.59
CA ARG A 30 8.83 3.86 -10.92
C ARG A 30 8.35 2.41 -11.06
N GLN A 31 7.06 2.20 -11.22
CA GLN A 31 6.55 0.86 -11.44
C GLN A 31 6.96 0.34 -12.82
N GLU A 32 7.45 -0.90 -12.83
CA GLU A 32 7.84 -1.68 -14.01
C GLU A 32 6.78 -2.75 -14.24
N THR A 33 5.76 -2.43 -15.03
CA THR A 33 4.62 -3.32 -15.26
C THR A 33 4.06 -3.17 -16.66
N THR A 34 3.59 -4.26 -17.23
CA THR A 34 2.77 -4.29 -18.44
C THR A 34 1.26 -4.35 -18.12
N THR A 35 0.93 -4.55 -16.85
CA THR A 35 -0.46 -4.59 -16.39
C THR A 35 -0.99 -3.16 -16.27
N PRO A 36 -2.08 -2.79 -16.95
CA PRO A 36 -2.69 -1.48 -16.82
C PRO A 36 -3.20 -1.27 -15.39
N TRP A 37 -3.09 -0.04 -14.89
CA TRP A 37 -3.52 0.30 -13.54
C TRP A 37 -4.08 1.71 -13.44
N GLU A 38 -4.90 1.93 -12.44
CA GLU A 38 -5.44 3.24 -12.07
C GLU A 38 -5.02 3.61 -10.65
N LEU A 39 -4.98 4.90 -10.35
CA LEU A 39 -4.72 5.43 -9.01
C LEU A 39 -5.97 6.12 -8.48
N VAL A 40 -6.47 5.65 -7.33
CA VAL A 40 -7.58 6.29 -6.61
C VAL A 40 -7.07 6.86 -5.29
N ILE A 41 -7.30 8.15 -5.05
CA ILE A 41 -6.84 8.88 -3.86
C ILE A 41 -8.05 9.44 -3.11
N ALA A 42 -8.10 9.26 -1.80
CA ALA A 42 -9.05 9.93 -0.92
C ALA A 42 -8.31 10.64 0.21
N GLU A 43 -8.52 11.94 0.36
CA GLU A 43 -7.83 12.78 1.34
C GLU A 43 -8.78 13.75 2.01
N GLU A 44 -8.63 13.95 3.32
CA GLU A 44 -9.35 15.02 4.02
C GLU A 44 -8.81 16.39 3.62
N ASN A 45 -9.73 17.32 3.38
CA ASN A 45 -9.42 18.71 3.10
C ASN A 45 -9.03 19.43 4.40
N ASP A 46 -7.77 19.35 4.80
CA ASP A 46 -7.20 20.02 5.98
C ASP A 46 -5.88 20.75 5.61
N PRO A 47 -5.36 21.63 6.48
CA PRO A 47 -4.12 22.36 6.21
C PRO A 47 -2.88 21.48 5.98
N GLY A 48 -2.91 20.22 6.40
CA GLY A 48 -1.86 19.23 6.18
C GLY A 48 -2.09 18.35 4.96
N ALA A 49 -3.11 18.64 4.13
CA ALA A 49 -3.40 17.89 2.93
C ALA A 49 -2.28 18.02 1.90
N PHE A 50 -2.04 16.95 1.16
CA PHE A 50 -1.13 16.93 0.02
C PHE A 50 -1.72 17.76 -1.14
N GLY A 51 -3.00 17.49 -1.44
CA GLY A 51 -3.79 18.25 -2.38
C GLY A 51 -3.59 17.90 -3.85
N PRO A 52 -4.54 18.31 -4.71
CA PRO A 52 -4.49 18.01 -6.14
C PRO A 52 -3.35 18.75 -6.87
N ASP A 53 -3.00 19.96 -6.44
CA ASP A 53 -1.93 20.73 -7.09
C ASP A 53 -0.56 20.03 -6.95
N ALA A 54 -0.27 19.48 -5.77
CA ALA A 54 0.95 18.71 -5.56
C ALA A 54 0.91 17.35 -6.29
N LEU A 55 -0.27 16.80 -6.55
CA LEU A 55 -0.45 15.58 -7.34
C LEU A 55 -0.14 15.82 -8.82
N ALA A 56 -0.47 17.00 -9.35
CA ALA A 56 -0.22 17.34 -10.76
C ALA A 56 1.26 17.22 -11.15
N ASP A 57 2.18 17.45 -10.22
CA ASP A 57 3.63 17.30 -10.44
C ASP A 57 4.05 15.83 -10.73
N TYR A 58 3.17 14.87 -10.45
CA TYR A 58 3.42 13.44 -10.65
C TYR A 58 2.66 12.83 -11.83
N GLU A 59 1.61 13.47 -12.34
CA GLU A 59 0.68 12.85 -13.30
C GLU A 59 1.37 12.36 -14.57
N GLU A 60 2.22 13.18 -15.20
CA GLU A 60 2.95 12.77 -16.40
C GLU A 60 3.80 11.52 -16.16
N ARG A 61 4.46 11.45 -15.02
CA ARG A 61 5.32 10.32 -14.62
C ARG A 61 4.52 9.07 -14.27
N LEU A 62 3.35 9.23 -13.65
CA LEU A 62 2.42 8.13 -13.38
C LEU A 62 1.91 7.53 -14.69
N PHE A 63 1.50 8.37 -15.65
CA PHE A 63 1.09 7.89 -16.97
C PHE A 63 2.23 7.19 -17.72
N ALA A 64 3.45 7.71 -17.64
CA ALA A 64 4.64 7.06 -18.21
C ALA A 64 4.92 5.69 -17.57
N ALA A 65 4.55 5.48 -16.31
CA ALA A 65 4.63 4.20 -15.59
C ALA A 65 3.44 3.25 -15.85
N GLY A 66 2.56 3.58 -16.81
CA GLY A 66 1.42 2.75 -17.20
C GLY A 66 0.13 2.98 -16.40
N CYS A 67 0.07 4.03 -15.59
CA CYS A 67 -1.19 4.49 -15.00
C CYS A 67 -2.14 4.96 -16.10
N THR A 68 -3.37 4.49 -16.11
CA THR A 68 -4.36 4.88 -17.13
C THR A 68 -5.24 6.03 -16.68
N THR A 69 -5.43 6.19 -15.38
CA THR A 69 -6.33 7.20 -14.80
C THR A 69 -5.91 7.52 -13.37
N VAL A 70 -6.01 8.78 -13.00
CA VAL A 70 -5.82 9.25 -11.63
C VAL A 70 -7.12 9.89 -11.15
N TYR A 71 -7.69 9.38 -10.06
CA TYR A 71 -8.88 9.92 -9.42
C TYR A 71 -8.52 10.48 -8.04
N TYR A 72 -8.82 11.74 -7.80
CA TYR A 72 -8.66 12.38 -6.51
C TYR A 72 -10.01 12.82 -5.93
N LYS A 73 -10.31 12.36 -4.70
CA LYS A 73 -11.53 12.71 -3.98
C LYS A 73 -11.21 13.44 -2.69
N PRO A 74 -11.47 14.76 -2.61
CA PRO A 74 -11.43 15.46 -1.35
C PRO A 74 -12.57 15.00 -0.44
N LEU A 75 -12.28 14.73 0.82
CA LEU A 75 -13.24 14.38 1.85
C LEU A 75 -13.54 15.64 2.69
N SER A 76 -14.80 15.94 2.89
CA SER A 76 -15.23 17.14 3.63
C SER A 76 -14.93 17.08 5.14
N GLN A 77 -14.70 15.88 5.66
CA GLN A 77 -14.42 15.63 7.07
C GLN A 77 -13.51 14.43 7.24
N TRP A 78 -12.90 14.34 8.42
CA TRP A 78 -12.14 13.16 8.81
C TRP A 78 -13.03 11.91 8.90
N ILE A 79 -12.56 10.81 8.33
CA ILE A 79 -13.18 9.49 8.44
C ILE A 79 -12.14 8.44 8.87
N PRO A 80 -12.54 7.35 9.56
CA PRO A 80 -11.64 6.25 9.90
C PRO A 80 -10.98 5.63 8.67
N LEU A 81 -9.76 5.11 8.82
CA LEU A 81 -9.02 4.50 7.72
C LEU A 81 -9.77 3.35 7.05
N GLY A 82 -10.44 2.49 7.82
CA GLY A 82 -11.27 1.41 7.26
C GLY A 82 -12.41 1.92 6.39
N GLU A 83 -13.04 3.04 6.79
CA GLU A 83 -14.06 3.69 5.97
C GLU A 83 -13.47 4.34 4.72
N LYS A 84 -12.25 4.86 4.82
CA LYS A 84 -11.54 5.42 3.68
C LYS A 84 -11.22 4.34 2.62
N TRP A 85 -10.85 3.13 3.03
CA TRP A 85 -10.71 2.00 2.10
C TRP A 85 -12.02 1.67 1.37
N ARG A 86 -13.15 1.74 2.07
CA ARG A 86 -14.46 1.55 1.44
C ARG A 86 -14.76 2.63 0.39
N VAL A 87 -14.49 3.90 0.70
CA VAL A 87 -14.64 5.02 -0.24
C VAL A 87 -13.77 4.82 -1.47
N LEU A 88 -12.51 4.42 -1.29
CA LEU A 88 -11.58 4.13 -2.39
C LEU A 88 -12.05 2.94 -3.24
N ALA A 89 -12.63 1.92 -2.61
CA ALA A 89 -13.19 0.77 -3.33
C ALA A 89 -14.42 1.15 -4.18
N GLU A 90 -15.20 2.14 -3.75
CA GLU A 90 -16.32 2.70 -4.53
C GLU A 90 -15.83 3.51 -5.75
N MET A 91 -14.64 4.14 -5.63
CA MET A 91 -14.03 4.90 -6.74
C MET A 91 -13.37 3.99 -7.78
N ALA A 92 -12.93 2.81 -7.39
CA ALA A 92 -12.25 1.85 -8.27
C ALA A 92 -13.12 1.44 -9.45
N ASP A 93 -12.51 1.20 -10.63
CA ASP A 93 -13.22 0.66 -11.79
C ASP A 93 -13.90 -0.67 -11.40
N PRO A 94 -15.20 -0.83 -11.69
CA PRO A 94 -15.93 -2.07 -11.42
C PRO A 94 -15.30 -3.32 -12.04
N ALA A 95 -14.63 -3.18 -13.18
CA ALA A 95 -13.96 -4.26 -13.88
C ALA A 95 -12.52 -4.51 -13.38
N SER A 96 -12.00 -3.71 -12.43
CA SER A 96 -10.67 -3.92 -11.88
C SER A 96 -10.53 -5.30 -11.23
N LEU A 97 -9.49 -6.04 -11.63
CA LEU A 97 -9.15 -7.35 -11.08
C LEU A 97 -8.71 -7.27 -9.62
N GLY A 98 -7.92 -6.26 -9.29
CA GLY A 98 -7.25 -6.17 -8.00
C GLY A 98 -7.22 -4.77 -7.42
N PHE A 99 -7.36 -4.72 -6.09
CA PHE A 99 -7.30 -3.52 -5.27
C PHE A 99 -6.05 -3.59 -4.39
N LEU A 100 -5.08 -2.73 -4.66
CA LEU A 100 -3.79 -2.67 -3.99
C LEU A 100 -3.79 -1.55 -2.96
N LEU A 101 -3.46 -1.89 -1.73
CA LEU A 101 -3.41 -0.94 -0.62
C LEU A 101 -2.03 -0.26 -0.61
N GLN A 102 -1.99 1.03 -0.92
CA GLN A 102 -0.78 1.86 -0.85
C GLN A 102 -0.86 2.80 0.34
N ALA A 103 0.09 2.72 1.26
CA ALA A 103 0.20 3.71 2.33
C ALA A 103 1.08 4.89 1.89
N ALA A 104 0.79 6.09 2.40
CA ALA A 104 1.52 7.31 2.06
C ALA A 104 3.01 7.28 2.45
N ASP A 105 3.32 6.55 3.52
CA ASP A 105 4.64 6.37 4.12
C ASP A 105 5.38 5.11 3.64
N CYS A 106 4.90 4.49 2.56
CA CYS A 106 5.51 3.30 1.99
C CYS A 106 6.08 3.57 0.59
N TYR A 107 7.31 3.15 0.37
CA TYR A 107 7.91 3.00 -0.95
C TYR A 107 7.72 1.55 -1.41
N SER A 108 6.98 1.36 -2.48
CA SER A 108 6.70 0.04 -3.06
C SER A 108 7.80 -0.40 -4.02
N PRO A 109 8.08 -1.71 -4.12
CA PRO A 109 9.07 -2.22 -5.06
C PRO A 109 8.66 -1.95 -6.52
N PRO A 110 9.63 -1.78 -7.45
CA PRO A 110 9.33 -1.42 -8.84
C PRO A 110 8.42 -2.43 -9.57
N ARG A 111 8.48 -3.71 -9.22
CA ARG A 111 7.68 -4.77 -9.85
C ARG A 111 6.43 -5.17 -9.07
N ARG A 112 6.03 -4.39 -8.06
CA ARG A 112 4.87 -4.73 -7.22
C ARG A 112 3.60 -4.97 -8.03
N LEU A 113 3.28 -4.07 -8.96
CA LEU A 113 2.04 -4.18 -9.76
C LEU A 113 2.06 -5.44 -10.64
N GLU A 114 3.17 -5.72 -11.29
CA GLU A 114 3.33 -6.89 -12.16
C GLU A 114 3.18 -8.22 -11.38
N VAL A 115 3.88 -8.33 -10.24
CA VAL A 115 3.83 -9.53 -9.38
C VAL A 115 2.44 -9.71 -8.78
N THR A 116 1.86 -8.63 -8.23
CA THR A 116 0.51 -8.68 -7.66
C THR A 116 -0.54 -9.09 -8.71
N GLY A 117 -0.49 -8.47 -9.89
CA GLY A 117 -1.39 -8.81 -11.00
C GLY A 117 -1.27 -10.28 -11.39
N THR A 118 -0.05 -10.81 -11.47
CA THR A 118 0.20 -12.21 -11.78
C THR A 118 -0.38 -13.15 -10.72
N LEU A 119 -0.16 -12.86 -9.45
CA LEU A 119 -0.68 -13.69 -8.35
C LEU A 119 -2.22 -13.67 -8.28
N LEU A 120 -2.85 -12.51 -8.50
CA LEU A 120 -4.31 -12.39 -8.53
C LEU A 120 -4.91 -13.13 -9.74
N ARG A 121 -4.28 -13.03 -10.94
CA ARG A 121 -4.67 -13.84 -12.12
C ARG A 121 -4.51 -15.33 -11.86
N GLY A 122 -3.49 -15.71 -11.11
CA GLY A 122 -3.25 -17.09 -10.66
C GLY A 122 -4.26 -17.62 -9.63
N GLY A 123 -5.24 -16.80 -9.23
CA GLY A 123 -6.33 -17.20 -8.34
C GLY A 123 -6.11 -16.85 -6.87
N ALA A 124 -5.12 -16.02 -6.52
CA ALA A 124 -5.01 -15.50 -5.16
C ALA A 124 -6.20 -14.58 -4.83
N ASP A 125 -6.67 -14.65 -3.59
CA ASP A 125 -7.70 -13.76 -3.04
C ASP A 125 -7.05 -12.61 -2.26
N TRP A 126 -5.87 -12.88 -1.68
CA TRP A 126 -5.05 -11.92 -0.94
C TRP A 126 -3.58 -12.11 -1.30
N VAL A 127 -2.91 -11.02 -1.57
CA VAL A 127 -1.46 -10.94 -1.82
C VAL A 127 -0.85 -10.02 -0.78
N GLN A 128 0.30 -10.37 -0.26
CA GLN A 128 1.09 -9.49 0.61
C GLN A 128 2.57 -9.85 0.57
N GLY A 129 3.43 -8.88 0.87
CA GLY A 129 4.85 -9.13 1.05
C GLY A 129 5.12 -10.02 2.26
N ASP A 130 6.04 -10.96 2.15
CA ASP A 130 6.43 -11.84 3.27
C ASP A 130 7.34 -11.13 4.26
N LYS A 131 8.10 -10.13 3.80
CA LYS A 131 9.02 -9.31 4.59
C LYS A 131 8.89 -7.85 4.23
N HIS A 132 9.27 -6.96 5.15
CA HIS A 132 9.31 -5.50 4.93
C HIS A 132 10.50 -4.89 5.63
N ILE A 133 11.05 -3.85 5.03
CA ILE A 133 12.05 -3.01 5.67
C ILE A 133 11.35 -1.79 6.27
N LEU A 134 11.55 -1.58 7.56
CA LEU A 134 11.04 -0.41 8.28
C LEU A 134 12.21 0.55 8.51
N TYR A 135 12.01 1.82 8.18
CA TYR A 135 12.99 2.90 8.40
C TYR A 135 12.45 3.92 9.39
N ASP A 136 13.16 4.15 10.48
CA ASP A 136 12.80 5.16 11.47
C ASP A 136 13.53 6.47 11.19
N LEU A 137 12.78 7.50 10.80
CA LEU A 137 13.32 8.84 10.49
C LEU A 137 14.08 9.47 11.65
N ARG A 138 13.69 9.20 12.88
CA ARG A 138 14.33 9.79 14.06
C ARG A 138 15.66 9.15 14.40
N THR A 139 15.74 7.82 14.36
CA THR A 139 16.93 7.08 14.75
C THR A 139 17.82 6.72 13.56
N ARG A 140 17.32 6.92 12.33
CA ARG A 140 17.98 6.55 11.06
C ARG A 140 18.32 5.06 10.97
N LYS A 141 17.57 4.22 11.68
CA LYS A 141 17.76 2.77 11.71
C LYS A 141 16.78 2.07 10.80
N THR A 142 17.26 0.99 10.19
CA THR A 142 16.46 0.04 9.43
C THR A 142 16.31 -1.25 10.21
N VAL A 143 15.10 -1.82 10.17
CA VAL A 143 14.81 -3.17 10.69
C VAL A 143 14.03 -3.95 9.64
N LEU A 144 14.29 -5.25 9.60
CA LEU A 144 13.52 -6.20 8.83
C LEU A 144 12.37 -6.74 9.68
N TYR A 145 11.16 -6.69 9.14
CA TYR A 145 9.98 -7.35 9.70
C TYR A 145 9.64 -8.58 8.85
N ASP A 146 9.58 -9.74 9.46
CA ASP A 146 9.20 -11.00 8.82
C ASP A 146 7.73 -11.31 9.12
N ALA A 147 6.83 -10.85 8.24
CA ALA A 147 5.39 -11.02 8.38
C ALA A 147 4.97 -12.49 8.27
N ARG A 148 5.67 -13.25 7.42
CA ARG A 148 5.36 -14.66 7.17
C ARG A 148 5.66 -15.53 8.38
N SER A 149 6.79 -15.29 9.06
CA SER A 149 7.17 -16.08 10.24
C SER A 149 6.20 -15.95 11.40
N VAL A 150 5.53 -14.79 11.52
CA VAL A 150 4.56 -14.53 12.60
C VAL A 150 3.11 -14.65 12.16
N GLY A 151 2.85 -14.94 10.89
CA GLY A 151 1.50 -15.12 10.35
C GLY A 151 0.63 -13.86 10.41
N GLN A 152 1.25 -12.67 10.32
CA GLN A 152 0.57 -11.38 10.38
C GLN A 152 0.50 -10.71 9.01
N THR A 153 -0.37 -9.70 8.90
CA THR A 153 -0.42 -8.84 7.72
C THR A 153 0.85 -8.02 7.60
N GLY A 154 1.34 -7.92 6.39
CA GLY A 154 2.46 -7.08 6.04
C GLY A 154 2.07 -5.79 5.32
N SER A 155 3.03 -5.06 4.76
CA SER A 155 2.78 -4.02 3.76
C SER A 155 2.58 -4.64 2.37
N ASP A 156 2.40 -3.82 1.35
CA ASP A 156 2.20 -4.26 -0.04
C ASP A 156 1.01 -5.22 -0.23
N MET A 157 -0.03 -5.02 0.58
CA MET A 157 -1.23 -5.83 0.54
C MET A 157 -2.07 -5.52 -0.69
N ALA A 158 -2.67 -6.56 -1.25
CA ALA A 158 -3.65 -6.46 -2.32
C ALA A 158 -4.70 -7.57 -2.20
N THR A 159 -5.86 -7.32 -2.77
CA THR A 159 -6.96 -8.28 -2.83
C THR A 159 -7.78 -8.08 -4.10
N ARG A 160 -8.76 -8.91 -4.35
CA ARG A 160 -9.70 -8.72 -5.46
C ARG A 160 -10.61 -7.52 -5.20
N THR A 161 -10.80 -6.69 -6.20
CA THR A 161 -11.65 -5.49 -6.10
C THR A 161 -13.08 -5.83 -5.70
N GLU A 162 -13.62 -6.95 -6.19
CA GLU A 162 -14.95 -7.43 -5.82
C GLU A 162 -15.13 -7.69 -4.31
N TYR A 163 -14.06 -7.99 -3.57
CA TYR A 163 -14.13 -8.24 -2.12
C TYR A 163 -14.15 -6.96 -1.31
N VAL A 164 -13.32 -5.98 -1.67
CA VAL A 164 -13.30 -4.69 -0.96
C VAL A 164 -14.58 -3.90 -1.14
N ARG A 165 -15.30 -4.10 -2.23
CA ARG A 165 -16.63 -3.52 -2.45
C ARG A 165 -17.71 -4.08 -1.53
N GLN A 166 -17.47 -5.23 -0.90
CA GLN A 166 -18.38 -5.85 0.05
C GLN A 166 -18.01 -5.53 1.51
N LEU A 167 -17.04 -4.64 1.73
CA LEU A 167 -16.67 -4.22 3.08
C LEU A 167 -17.87 -3.58 3.81
N PRO A 168 -18.11 -3.97 5.07
CA PRO A 168 -19.19 -3.37 5.85
C PRO A 168 -18.89 -1.88 6.12
N PRO A 169 -19.92 -1.06 6.28
CA PRO A 169 -19.77 0.34 6.70
C PRO A 169 -19.15 0.44 8.11
N ASN A 170 -18.68 1.63 8.46
CA ASN A 170 -18.07 1.92 9.76
C ASN A 170 -16.77 1.16 10.02
N GLY A 171 -15.92 1.06 9.00
CA GLY A 171 -14.59 0.47 9.11
C GLY A 171 -13.77 1.09 10.27
N PRO A 172 -12.91 0.30 10.93
CA PRO A 172 -12.21 0.71 12.13
C PRO A 172 -11.13 1.77 11.85
N ARG A 173 -10.71 2.47 12.91
CA ARG A 173 -9.57 3.38 12.89
C ARG A 173 -8.22 2.65 13.04
N ARG A 174 -8.19 1.53 13.77
CA ARG A 174 -6.99 0.76 14.10
C ARG A 174 -7.16 -0.70 13.72
N TYR A 175 -6.04 -1.41 13.53
CA TYR A 175 -6.03 -2.81 13.12
C TYR A 175 -6.78 -3.04 11.80
N VAL A 176 -6.71 -2.05 10.93
CA VAL A 176 -7.46 -2.01 9.67
C VAL A 176 -7.03 -3.13 8.74
N ASP A 177 -5.73 -3.45 8.71
CA ASP A 177 -5.18 -4.51 7.87
C ASP A 177 -5.76 -5.88 8.25
N LYS A 178 -5.82 -6.16 9.55
CA LYS A 178 -6.44 -7.38 10.05
C LYS A 178 -7.95 -7.41 9.76
N TRP A 179 -8.64 -6.31 10.02
CA TRP A 179 -10.07 -6.20 9.73
C TRP A 179 -10.37 -6.43 8.26
N LEU A 180 -9.58 -5.84 7.36
CA LEU A 180 -9.72 -6.01 5.92
C LEU A 180 -9.49 -7.47 5.52
N LEU A 181 -8.40 -8.08 5.99
CA LEU A 181 -8.09 -9.49 5.74
C LEU A 181 -9.21 -10.43 6.23
N ASP A 182 -9.74 -10.19 7.43
CA ASP A 182 -10.81 -11.02 8.01
C ASP A 182 -12.10 -10.93 7.17
N ASN A 183 -12.46 -9.73 6.67
CA ASN A 183 -13.61 -9.55 5.77
C ASN A 183 -13.37 -10.23 4.41
N VAL A 184 -12.19 -10.07 3.81
CA VAL A 184 -11.84 -10.74 2.55
C VAL A 184 -11.90 -12.27 2.71
N LYS A 185 -11.35 -12.81 3.80
CA LYS A 185 -11.44 -14.25 4.12
C LYS A 185 -12.88 -14.72 4.20
N SER A 186 -13.75 -13.96 4.85
CA SER A 186 -15.17 -14.30 4.97
C SER A 186 -15.84 -14.40 3.61
N VAL A 187 -15.63 -13.40 2.74
CA VAL A 187 -16.22 -13.37 1.40
C VAL A 187 -15.65 -14.47 0.49
N ALA A 188 -14.33 -14.64 0.47
CA ALA A 188 -13.67 -15.65 -0.35
C ALA A 188 -14.06 -17.08 0.07
N SER A 189 -14.10 -17.34 1.38
CA SER A 189 -14.48 -18.66 1.91
C SER A 189 -15.91 -19.04 1.59
N ALA A 190 -16.81 -18.09 1.47
CA ALA A 190 -18.19 -18.34 1.05
C ALA A 190 -18.30 -18.75 -0.44
N LYS A 191 -17.30 -18.40 -1.25
CA LYS A 191 -17.29 -18.70 -2.71
C LYS A 191 -16.55 -20.00 -3.04
N SER A 192 -15.28 -20.12 -2.69
CA SER A 192 -14.42 -21.21 -3.18
C SER A 192 -13.26 -21.59 -2.25
N GLY A 193 -13.22 -21.04 -1.05
CA GLY A 193 -12.07 -21.10 -0.16
C GLY A 193 -11.13 -19.89 -0.34
N PHE A 194 -10.36 -19.59 0.70
CA PHE A 194 -9.45 -18.43 0.72
C PHE A 194 -8.02 -18.83 0.31
N ARG A 195 -7.45 -18.11 -0.63
CA ARG A 195 -6.08 -18.31 -1.14
C ARG A 195 -5.20 -17.10 -0.84
N LEU A 196 -4.26 -17.28 0.09
CA LEU A 196 -3.21 -16.31 0.39
C LEU A 196 -1.99 -16.58 -0.50
N ALA A 197 -1.48 -15.56 -1.17
CA ALA A 197 -0.20 -15.58 -1.85
C ALA A 197 0.81 -14.62 -1.18
N TRP A 198 2.07 -15.03 -1.11
CA TRP A 198 3.16 -14.24 -0.59
C TRP A 198 4.03 -13.73 -1.74
N ASP A 199 4.30 -12.42 -1.78
CA ASP A 199 5.38 -11.85 -2.58
C ASP A 199 6.69 -11.97 -1.80
N SER A 200 7.52 -12.92 -2.19
CA SER A 200 8.82 -13.19 -1.57
C SER A 200 10.00 -12.62 -2.36
N GLU A 201 9.74 -12.00 -3.52
CA GLU A 201 10.81 -11.60 -4.44
C GLU A 201 11.18 -10.12 -4.32
N ASN A 202 10.21 -9.26 -3.99
CA ASN A 202 10.38 -7.80 -4.12
C ASN A 202 10.61 -7.06 -2.80
N TRP A 203 10.50 -7.71 -1.63
CA TRP A 203 10.57 -7.06 -0.32
C TRP A 203 11.86 -6.25 -0.09
N GLN A 204 12.96 -6.61 -0.74
CA GLN A 204 14.28 -5.95 -0.62
C GLN A 204 14.27 -4.49 -1.09
N HIS A 205 13.29 -4.13 -1.90
CA HIS A 205 13.12 -2.79 -2.45
C HIS A 205 11.87 -2.08 -1.90
N ALA A 206 11.24 -2.66 -0.88
CA ALA A 206 10.11 -2.06 -0.19
C ALA A 206 10.56 -1.42 1.12
N ILE A 207 10.09 -0.22 1.41
CA ILE A 207 10.37 0.45 2.68
C ILE A 207 9.10 1.09 3.24
N ASN A 208 8.88 0.89 4.53
CA ASN A 208 7.87 1.61 5.30
C ASN A 208 8.57 2.60 6.23
N VAL A 209 8.21 3.87 6.14
CA VAL A 209 8.85 4.95 6.88
C VAL A 209 8.06 5.30 8.12
N ASN A 210 8.70 5.19 9.28
CA ASN A 210 8.13 5.58 10.56
C ASN A 210 8.64 6.96 10.99
N GLY A 211 7.75 7.80 11.48
CA GLY A 211 8.17 9.06 12.07
C GLY A 211 7.39 10.29 11.66
N VAL A 212 6.59 10.19 10.60
CA VAL A 212 5.73 11.28 10.15
C VAL A 212 4.29 10.78 10.17
N ASN A 213 3.50 11.25 11.13
CA ASN A 213 2.06 10.94 11.26
C ASN A 213 1.69 9.44 11.20
N THR A 214 2.63 8.56 11.54
CA THR A 214 2.40 7.12 11.48
C THR A 214 1.58 6.65 12.68
N ILE A 215 0.63 5.74 12.42
CA ILE A 215 -0.20 5.12 13.47
C ILE A 215 0.60 4.07 14.26
N SER A 216 1.72 3.63 13.72
CA SER A 216 2.54 2.55 14.26
C SER A 216 3.28 2.96 15.55
N ASN A 217 3.20 2.12 16.57
CA ASN A 217 3.91 2.35 17.82
C ASN A 217 5.38 1.90 17.71
N ARG A 218 6.30 2.85 17.59
CA ARG A 218 7.74 2.62 17.44
C ARG A 218 8.35 1.74 18.53
N ALA A 219 8.00 1.96 19.78
CA ALA A 219 8.54 1.20 20.89
C ALA A 219 8.17 -0.30 20.77
N ALA A 220 6.97 -0.59 20.28
CA ALA A 220 6.53 -1.97 20.06
C ALA A 220 7.29 -2.64 18.89
N MET A 221 7.64 -1.90 17.84
CA MET A 221 8.36 -2.44 16.68
C MET A 221 9.79 -2.90 17.03
N PHE A 222 10.50 -2.12 17.83
CA PHE A 222 11.89 -2.42 18.21
C PHE A 222 11.99 -3.34 19.44
N ALA A 223 10.93 -3.54 20.19
CA ALA A 223 10.88 -4.31 21.42
C ALA A 223 9.91 -5.51 21.36
N HIS A 224 9.44 -5.88 20.17
CA HIS A 224 8.43 -6.93 20.05
C HIS A 224 9.04 -8.31 20.41
N PRO A 225 8.47 -9.02 21.39
CA PRO A 225 9.04 -10.27 21.91
C PRO A 225 8.99 -11.45 20.93
N SER A 226 8.29 -11.32 19.80
CA SER A 226 8.08 -12.42 18.85
C SER A 226 9.28 -12.73 17.95
N GLY A 227 10.39 -11.98 18.02
CA GLY A 227 11.52 -12.16 17.10
C GLY A 227 11.22 -11.78 15.64
N ALA A 228 10.04 -11.22 15.37
CA ALA A 228 9.63 -10.81 14.02
C ALA A 228 10.46 -9.64 13.46
N PHE A 229 11.14 -8.90 14.33
CA PHE A 229 11.97 -7.76 13.96
C PHE A 229 13.44 -8.09 14.18
N SER A 230 14.26 -7.85 13.18
CA SER A 230 15.71 -7.99 13.24
C SER A 230 16.40 -6.75 12.66
N PRO A 231 17.59 -6.37 13.14
CA PRO A 231 18.37 -5.32 12.50
C PRO A 231 18.59 -5.63 11.02
N TYR A 232 18.41 -4.64 10.15
CA TYR A 232 18.70 -4.79 8.73
C TYR A 232 20.00 -4.06 8.40
N PRO A 233 21.06 -4.77 7.98
CA PRO A 233 22.41 -4.21 7.93
C PRO A 233 22.69 -3.32 6.72
N LEU A 234 21.84 -3.38 5.69
CA LEU A 234 22.10 -2.64 4.46
C LEU A 234 21.74 -1.15 4.60
N PRO A 235 22.53 -0.27 3.97
CA PRO A 235 22.25 1.16 3.95
C PRO A 235 21.01 1.47 3.11
N LEU A 236 20.37 2.59 3.40
CA LEU A 236 19.13 3.02 2.73
C LEU A 236 19.27 3.09 1.19
N ASP A 237 20.43 3.52 0.69
CA ASP A 237 20.73 3.61 -0.76
C ASP A 237 20.78 2.26 -1.49
N SER A 238 20.87 1.15 -0.76
CA SER A 238 20.77 -0.18 -1.37
C SER A 238 19.34 -0.73 -1.37
N ILE A 239 18.39 -0.01 -0.76
CA ILE A 239 16.99 -0.40 -0.65
C ILE A 239 16.14 0.42 -1.61
N VAL A 240 16.33 1.74 -1.61
CA VAL A 240 15.59 2.69 -2.47
C VAL A 240 16.56 3.49 -3.33
N PRO A 241 16.12 4.11 -4.44
CA PRO A 241 16.96 4.97 -5.25
C PRO A 241 17.65 6.08 -4.46
N HIS A 242 18.84 6.48 -4.89
CA HIS A 242 19.69 7.42 -4.15
C HIS A 242 19.00 8.75 -3.84
N ASP A 243 18.27 9.32 -4.80
CA ASP A 243 17.49 10.56 -4.63
C ASP A 243 16.38 10.42 -3.58
N VAL A 244 15.72 9.26 -3.52
CA VAL A 244 14.74 8.92 -2.49
C VAL A 244 15.41 8.80 -1.12
N ALA A 245 16.55 8.12 -1.06
CA ALA A 245 17.31 7.95 0.18
C ALA A 245 17.81 9.30 0.73
N GLU A 246 18.33 10.17 -0.12
CA GLU A 246 18.74 11.54 0.29
C GLU A 246 17.57 12.33 0.84
N ARG A 247 16.43 12.34 0.15
CA ARG A 247 15.24 13.07 0.62
C ARG A 247 14.73 12.53 1.95
N LEU A 248 14.78 11.21 2.18
CA LEU A 248 14.44 10.62 3.49
C LEU A 248 15.42 11.00 4.61
N ARG A 249 16.70 11.22 4.29
CA ARG A 249 17.68 11.69 5.28
C ARG A 249 17.48 13.17 5.66
N CYS A 250 16.90 13.97 4.77
CA CYS A 250 16.61 15.38 5.01
C CYS A 250 15.24 15.62 5.67
N ALA A 251 14.36 14.63 5.69
CA ALA A 251 13.03 14.69 6.30
C ALA A 251 13.12 14.49 7.84
#